data_f17f1cf7f24b0ef6506252a772b1dc49
#
_entry.id   f17f1cf7f24b0ef6506252a772b1dc49
#
_cell.length_a   1.000
_cell.length_b   1.000
_cell.length_c   1.000
_cell.angle_alpha   90.00
_cell.angle_beta   90.00
_cell.angle_gamma   90.00
#
_symmetry.space_group_name_H-M   'P 1'
#
loop_
_entity.id
_entity.type
_entity.pdbx_description
1 polymer ?
#
loop_
_entity_poly.entity_id
_entity_poly.type
_entity_poly.pdbx_seq_one_letter_code
_entity_poly.pdbx_strand_id
1 'polypeptide(L)'
;MNPVENLAALRAEMAKRRIDAYVVVTDDFHTSEYVGEHFKAREFLSGFTGSAGTLVVLPESAALWTDGRYFLQASQQLDGSGIELMRMGEAGVPEIPAFLHDNVPENGFIGFDSRTISNDFARRIGEKVSEKHIRFAGDEDLVDLVWTDRPALSCEPLWELEPKFAGYTRAEKLEKVREKINELGADVFVIPALDEIAWLLNLRGGDVLYTPVFLSYLLLERGKATLCVQKEAVSAEIEAHLAADGVALAPYDDIYPLVASLPKGTRVLLDGERANYRITQSVGTGVETIDRPSPIQLMKAMKHPVEQENERIAHIRDGVAVTRFIYWLKHTIGKEPITEMSAAKKLESLRAEGEHFLDQSFGPILSYGAHGAIVHYAPTEESDIPMEPHGFCLADSGAQYYEGTTDITRTIALGALTEEEKRIYTLVLRGHLQLGAAKFLHGCTGETLDMLARAPLWEAGLDYNHGTGHGVGFVLGVHEGPERVHWDVNRQKRHCVIEEGMIFSNEPGMYLAGKFGVRVENLVVVRKAEENEYGRFLALEPLTLVPYDRDALDLTLLTSRDVELMNDYHAKVYAAISPYLAGDELAWLKDVTAPVTFG
;
A
#
# COMPACT_ATOMS: atom_id res chain seq x y z
N MET A 1 11.28 26.37 -5.19
CA MET A 1 12.66 26.04 -5.63
C MET A 1 12.56 24.80 -6.54
N ASN A 2 13.47 24.64 -7.51
CA ASN A 2 13.48 23.47 -8.37
C ASN A 2 14.46 22.40 -7.84
N PRO A 3 14.38 21.14 -8.29
CA PRO A 3 15.26 20.07 -7.80
C PRO A 3 16.77 20.39 -7.87
N VAL A 4 17.21 21.09 -8.90
CA VAL A 4 18.64 21.45 -9.08
C VAL A 4 19.10 22.39 -7.96
N GLU A 5 18.30 23.39 -7.61
CA GLU A 5 18.60 24.34 -6.52
C GLU A 5 18.56 23.65 -5.15
N ASN A 6 17.57 22.77 -4.93
CA ASN A 6 17.41 22.05 -3.69
C ASN A 6 18.60 21.09 -3.44
N LEU A 7 19.04 20.36 -4.48
CA LEU A 7 20.23 19.52 -4.41
C LEU A 7 21.51 20.34 -4.17
N ALA A 8 21.66 21.51 -4.79
CA ALA A 8 22.80 22.37 -4.57
C ALA A 8 22.85 22.89 -3.12
N ALA A 9 21.70 23.26 -2.55
CA ALA A 9 21.59 23.67 -1.14
C ALA A 9 21.94 22.51 -0.19
N LEU A 10 21.42 21.31 -0.43
CA LEU A 10 21.76 20.11 0.36
C LEU A 10 23.26 19.80 0.30
N ARG A 11 23.87 19.83 -0.89
CA ARG A 11 25.34 19.61 -1.05
C ARG A 11 26.17 20.63 -0.28
N ALA A 12 25.70 21.88 -0.21
CA ALA A 12 26.36 22.90 0.61
C ALA A 12 26.34 22.55 2.11
N GLU A 13 25.24 22.00 2.62
CA GLU A 13 25.15 21.53 4.01
C GLU A 13 25.97 20.26 4.25
N MET A 14 25.99 19.31 3.30
CA MET A 14 26.86 18.14 3.32
C MET A 14 28.34 18.52 3.41
N ALA A 15 28.80 19.49 2.58
CA ALA A 15 30.19 19.95 2.56
C ALA A 15 30.63 20.56 3.90
N LYS A 16 29.78 21.37 4.55
CA LYS A 16 30.04 21.94 5.89
C LYS A 16 30.31 20.86 6.95
N ARG A 17 29.67 19.69 6.82
CA ARG A 17 29.72 18.57 7.76
C ARG A 17 30.62 17.44 7.32
N ARG A 18 31.26 17.57 6.16
CA ARG A 18 32.13 16.55 5.54
C ARG A 18 31.38 15.23 5.30
N ILE A 19 30.13 15.31 4.86
CA ILE A 19 29.30 14.16 4.49
C ILE A 19 29.55 13.88 3.01
N ASP A 20 29.94 12.64 2.70
CA ASP A 20 30.31 12.20 1.35
C ASP A 20 29.13 11.64 0.56
N ALA A 21 28.10 11.15 1.23
CA ALA A 21 26.82 10.78 0.64
C ALA A 21 25.66 11.10 1.59
N TYR A 22 24.51 11.50 1.06
CA TYR A 22 23.28 11.69 1.84
C TYR A 22 22.15 10.87 1.26
N VAL A 23 21.49 10.05 2.11
CA VAL A 23 20.42 9.14 1.72
C VAL A 23 19.09 9.70 2.19
N VAL A 24 18.13 9.82 1.27
CA VAL A 24 16.76 10.28 1.55
C VAL A 24 15.77 9.24 1.04
N VAL A 25 15.06 8.60 1.94
CA VAL A 25 14.02 7.61 1.64
C VAL A 25 12.65 8.26 1.45
N THR A 26 11.69 7.52 0.98
CA THR A 26 10.27 7.97 0.95
C THR A 26 9.66 7.98 2.36
N ASP A 27 10.11 7.07 3.23
CA ASP A 27 9.49 6.77 4.52
C ASP A 27 9.34 7.98 5.45
N ASP A 28 8.36 7.90 6.34
CA ASP A 28 8.24 8.75 7.53
C ASP A 28 9.04 8.17 8.71
N PHE A 29 8.82 8.67 9.94
CA PHE A 29 9.47 8.14 11.14
C PHE A 29 8.97 6.74 11.56
N HIS A 30 7.97 6.21 10.86
CA HIS A 30 7.25 4.98 11.15
C HIS A 30 7.36 3.92 10.05
N THR A 31 8.17 4.21 9.00
CA THR A 31 8.31 3.36 7.81
C THR A 31 6.99 3.12 7.06
N SER A 32 6.18 4.17 6.92
CA SER A 32 4.93 4.14 6.17
C SER A 32 5.18 4.28 4.66
N GLU A 33 4.37 3.63 3.81
CA GLU A 33 4.45 3.79 2.36
C GLU A 33 3.86 5.14 1.92
N TYR A 34 2.69 5.51 2.42
CA TYR A 34 2.11 6.83 2.24
C TYR A 34 2.48 7.71 3.43
N VAL A 35 2.93 8.91 3.13
CA VAL A 35 3.50 9.79 4.15
C VAL A 35 2.81 11.15 4.14
N GLY A 36 2.74 11.79 5.32
CA GLY A 36 2.25 13.16 5.43
C GLY A 36 3.19 14.18 4.76
N GLU A 37 2.69 15.38 4.51
CA GLU A 37 3.40 16.43 3.77
C GLU A 37 4.78 16.78 4.36
N HIS A 38 4.93 16.72 5.68
CA HIS A 38 6.22 16.93 6.37
C HIS A 38 7.32 15.99 5.87
N PHE A 39 6.97 14.76 5.50
CA PHE A 39 7.91 13.70 5.15
C PHE A 39 8.26 13.61 3.66
N LYS A 40 7.73 14.50 2.82
CA LYS A 40 7.99 14.52 1.37
C LYS A 40 9.38 15.05 0.99
N ALA A 41 10.39 14.79 1.83
CA ALA A 41 11.76 15.24 1.65
C ALA A 41 12.38 14.79 0.31
N ARG A 42 12.13 13.53 -0.10
CA ARG A 42 12.60 13.00 -1.38
C ARG A 42 11.93 13.71 -2.56
N GLU A 43 10.61 13.94 -2.48
CA GLU A 43 9.86 14.70 -3.50
C GLU A 43 10.38 16.14 -3.60
N PHE A 44 10.56 16.83 -2.48
CA PHE A 44 11.14 18.17 -2.43
C PHE A 44 12.51 18.25 -3.13
N LEU A 45 13.39 17.27 -2.91
CA LEU A 45 14.73 17.27 -3.48
C LEU A 45 14.76 16.83 -4.95
N SER A 46 13.89 15.94 -5.37
CA SER A 46 13.98 15.29 -6.69
C SER A 46 12.89 15.71 -7.68
N GLY A 47 11.75 16.21 -7.21
CA GLY A 47 10.54 16.41 -8.01
C GLY A 47 9.82 15.11 -8.38
N PHE A 48 10.30 13.95 -7.93
CA PHE A 48 9.64 12.67 -8.19
C PHE A 48 8.54 12.43 -7.15
N THR A 49 7.31 12.23 -7.60
CA THR A 49 6.10 12.14 -6.75
C THR A 49 5.63 10.71 -6.45
N GLY A 50 6.27 9.68 -7.02
CA GLY A 50 5.90 8.27 -6.76
C GLY A 50 6.01 7.88 -5.29
N SER A 51 5.20 6.96 -4.79
CA SER A 51 5.15 6.57 -3.36
C SER A 51 6.34 5.73 -2.89
N ALA A 52 7.19 5.24 -3.79
CA ALA A 52 8.35 4.42 -3.44
C ALA A 52 9.62 4.89 -4.15
N GLY A 53 10.66 5.19 -3.39
CA GLY A 53 11.96 5.56 -3.93
C GLY A 53 12.96 5.99 -2.87
N THR A 54 14.25 5.86 -3.21
CA THR A 54 15.35 6.34 -2.37
C THR A 54 16.28 7.18 -3.21
N LEU A 55 16.54 8.39 -2.77
CA LEU A 55 17.49 9.32 -3.39
C LEU A 55 18.83 9.22 -2.64
N VAL A 56 19.91 9.05 -3.40
CA VAL A 56 21.28 9.17 -2.88
C VAL A 56 21.94 10.37 -3.53
N VAL A 57 22.39 11.32 -2.71
CA VAL A 57 23.09 12.53 -3.16
C VAL A 57 24.56 12.43 -2.81
N LEU A 58 25.40 12.57 -3.83
CA LEU A 58 26.85 12.67 -3.73
C LEU A 58 27.29 14.13 -3.98
N PRO A 59 28.55 14.52 -3.71
CA PRO A 59 29.02 15.88 -3.95
C PRO A 59 28.80 16.38 -5.39
N GLU A 60 28.99 15.49 -6.39
CA GLU A 60 28.96 15.85 -7.82
C GLU A 60 27.77 15.23 -8.58
N SER A 61 27.10 14.22 -8.01
CA SER A 61 26.01 13.48 -8.67
C SER A 61 24.87 13.17 -7.73
N ALA A 62 23.74 12.68 -8.29
CA ALA A 62 22.63 12.14 -7.50
C ALA A 62 21.96 11.02 -8.30
N ALA A 63 21.43 10.03 -7.59
CA ALA A 63 20.73 8.91 -8.20
C ALA A 63 19.49 8.54 -7.38
N LEU A 64 18.40 8.17 -8.06
CA LEU A 64 17.13 7.80 -7.45
C LEU A 64 16.77 6.37 -7.84
N TRP A 65 16.64 5.50 -6.85
CA TRP A 65 16.15 4.14 -6.99
C TRP A 65 14.63 4.10 -6.83
N THR A 66 13.95 3.45 -7.77
CA THR A 66 12.51 3.15 -7.65
C THR A 66 12.19 1.80 -8.30
N ASP A 67 11.01 1.26 -8.07
CA ASP A 67 10.57 -0.03 -8.61
C ASP A 67 9.78 0.08 -9.92
N GLY A 68 9.40 -1.07 -10.49
CA GLY A 68 8.79 -1.17 -11.82
C GLY A 68 7.46 -0.44 -11.99
N ARG A 69 6.76 -0.11 -10.92
CA ARG A 69 5.52 0.68 -10.95
C ARG A 69 5.76 2.11 -11.44
N TYR A 70 6.98 2.63 -11.20
CA TYR A 70 7.32 4.05 -11.37
C TYR A 70 8.35 4.33 -12.46
N PHE A 71 8.90 3.35 -13.17
CA PHE A 71 9.98 3.58 -14.15
C PHE A 71 9.62 4.63 -15.19
N LEU A 72 8.42 4.58 -15.72
CA LEU A 72 7.97 5.54 -16.73
C LEU A 72 7.78 6.93 -16.15
N GLN A 73 7.09 7.04 -15.02
CA GLN A 73 6.86 8.30 -14.31
C GLN A 73 8.18 8.95 -13.88
N ALA A 74 9.08 8.19 -13.24
CA ALA A 74 10.38 8.69 -12.80
C ALA A 74 11.24 9.17 -13.97
N SER A 75 11.23 8.44 -15.09
CA SER A 75 11.97 8.85 -16.30
C SER A 75 11.49 10.21 -16.83
N GLN A 76 10.20 10.53 -16.71
CA GLN A 76 9.64 11.81 -17.12
C GLN A 76 9.92 12.92 -16.10
N GLN A 77 9.70 12.65 -14.81
CA GLN A 77 9.81 13.66 -13.75
C GLN A 77 11.25 14.02 -13.40
N LEU A 78 12.22 13.12 -13.63
CA LEU A 78 13.64 13.38 -13.39
C LEU A 78 14.33 14.04 -14.59
N ASP A 79 13.66 14.20 -15.72
CA ASP A 79 14.25 14.83 -16.91
C ASP A 79 14.70 16.26 -16.60
N GLY A 80 15.95 16.60 -16.94
CA GLY A 80 16.56 17.90 -16.66
C GLY A 80 16.95 18.16 -15.20
N SER A 81 16.67 17.26 -14.24
CA SER A 81 17.01 17.42 -12.82
C SER A 81 18.49 17.15 -12.50
N GLY A 82 19.21 16.42 -13.37
CA GLY A 82 20.56 15.93 -13.11
C GLY A 82 20.60 14.73 -12.15
N ILE A 83 19.46 14.09 -11.88
CA ILE A 83 19.35 12.87 -11.07
C ILE A 83 19.26 11.67 -12.01
N GLU A 84 20.13 10.68 -11.80
CA GLU A 84 20.12 9.42 -12.55
C GLU A 84 19.03 8.49 -12.03
N LEU A 85 18.22 7.91 -12.95
CA LEU A 85 17.23 6.91 -12.60
C LEU A 85 17.85 5.52 -12.50
N MET A 86 17.80 4.93 -11.32
CA MET A 86 18.22 3.57 -11.01
C MET A 86 16.98 2.65 -10.95
N ARG A 87 16.80 1.83 -11.99
CA ARG A 87 15.65 0.91 -12.12
C ARG A 87 15.88 -0.34 -11.29
N MET A 88 15.30 -0.39 -10.09
CA MET A 88 15.49 -1.50 -9.16
C MET A 88 15.10 -2.86 -9.78
N GLY A 89 16.02 -3.83 -9.66
CA GLY A 89 15.81 -5.19 -10.16
C GLY A 89 16.19 -5.41 -11.63
N GLU A 90 16.55 -4.35 -12.38
CA GLU A 90 17.10 -4.52 -13.72
C GLU A 90 18.58 -4.91 -13.71
N ALA A 91 18.99 -5.69 -14.71
CA ALA A 91 20.36 -6.17 -14.82
C ALA A 91 21.35 -5.00 -14.94
N GLY A 92 22.39 -5.03 -14.12
CA GLY A 92 23.45 -3.99 -14.10
C GLY A 92 23.14 -2.80 -13.20
N VAL A 93 21.97 -2.70 -12.60
CA VAL A 93 21.63 -1.66 -11.61
C VAL A 93 22.11 -2.12 -10.22
N PRO A 94 23.04 -1.39 -9.56
CA PRO A 94 23.52 -1.76 -8.25
C PRO A 94 22.46 -1.51 -7.18
N GLU A 95 22.44 -2.32 -6.14
CA GLU A 95 21.72 -1.99 -4.91
C GLU A 95 22.37 -0.80 -4.20
N ILE A 96 21.57 -0.02 -3.45
CA ILE A 96 22.03 1.17 -2.75
C ILE A 96 23.26 0.92 -1.86
N PRO A 97 23.33 -0.16 -1.03
CA PRO A 97 24.51 -0.43 -0.23
C PRO A 97 25.79 -0.63 -1.07
N ALA A 98 25.67 -1.30 -2.23
CA ALA A 98 26.79 -1.49 -3.14
C ALA A 98 27.22 -0.16 -3.80
N PHE A 99 26.26 0.63 -4.24
CA PHE A 99 26.51 1.96 -4.80
C PHE A 99 27.23 2.88 -3.80
N LEU A 100 26.79 2.90 -2.54
CA LEU A 100 27.41 3.68 -1.48
C LEU A 100 28.84 3.19 -1.20
N HIS A 101 29.05 1.87 -1.15
CA HIS A 101 30.38 1.29 -1.01
C HIS A 101 31.34 1.77 -2.11
N ASP A 102 30.89 1.78 -3.36
CA ASP A 102 31.74 2.11 -4.49
C ASP A 102 32.05 3.61 -4.61
N ASN A 103 31.14 4.48 -4.14
CA ASN A 103 31.22 5.93 -4.33
C ASN A 103 31.65 6.73 -3.09
N VAL A 104 31.57 6.16 -1.87
CA VAL A 104 32.01 6.84 -0.64
C VAL A 104 33.46 6.46 -0.36
N PRO A 105 34.34 7.43 -0.05
CA PRO A 105 35.75 7.15 0.23
C PRO A 105 35.97 6.38 1.54
N GLU A 106 37.14 5.76 1.68
CA GLU A 106 37.55 5.13 2.95
C GLU A 106 37.57 6.16 4.08
N ASN A 107 37.07 5.78 5.26
CA ASN A 107 36.83 6.64 6.44
C ASN A 107 35.82 7.79 6.21
N GLY A 108 35.04 7.73 5.14
CA GLY A 108 34.02 8.72 4.79
C GLY A 108 32.77 8.68 5.69
N PHE A 109 31.83 9.56 5.38
CA PHE A 109 30.58 9.68 6.12
C PHE A 109 29.37 9.54 5.20
N ILE A 110 28.40 8.72 5.61
CA ILE A 110 27.06 8.64 5.02
C ILE A 110 26.09 9.33 5.96
N GLY A 111 25.43 10.39 5.47
CA GLY A 111 24.38 11.12 6.20
C GLY A 111 22.99 10.64 5.84
N PHE A 112 22.07 10.74 6.78
CA PHE A 112 20.62 10.52 6.64
C PHE A 112 19.90 11.00 7.91
N ASP A 113 18.59 11.20 7.86
CA ASP A 113 17.80 11.33 9.09
C ASP A 113 17.59 9.93 9.70
N SER A 114 18.14 9.72 10.91
CA SER A 114 18.04 8.42 11.60
C SER A 114 16.60 8.04 12.00
N ARG A 115 15.66 8.97 11.92
CA ARG A 115 14.24 8.74 12.20
C ARG A 115 13.47 8.22 10.99
N THR A 116 13.95 8.45 9.76
CA THR A 116 13.27 8.02 8.52
C THR A 116 13.83 6.71 7.96
N ILE A 117 15.05 6.34 8.28
CA ILE A 117 15.68 5.11 7.79
C ILE A 117 15.40 3.94 8.73
N SER A 118 14.94 2.80 8.20
CA SER A 118 14.73 1.60 9.02
C SER A 118 16.05 1.03 9.54
N ASN A 119 16.01 0.38 10.71
CA ASN A 119 17.19 -0.27 11.29
C ASN A 119 17.81 -1.31 10.35
N ASP A 120 16.98 -2.10 9.68
CA ASP A 120 17.43 -3.12 8.74
C ASP A 120 18.13 -2.53 7.52
N PHE A 121 17.63 -1.41 7.00
CA PHE A 121 18.30 -0.75 5.87
C PHE A 121 19.61 -0.12 6.28
N ALA A 122 19.66 0.56 7.43
CA ALA A 122 20.90 1.10 7.99
C ALA A 122 21.92 -0.02 8.25
N ARG A 123 21.49 -1.16 8.81
CA ARG A 123 22.35 -2.33 9.05
C ARG A 123 22.92 -2.88 7.74
N ARG A 124 22.13 -3.07 6.69
CA ARG A 124 22.61 -3.55 5.37
C ARG A 124 23.63 -2.60 4.76
N ILE A 125 23.41 -1.29 4.87
CA ILE A 125 24.43 -0.30 4.44
C ILE A 125 25.68 -0.48 5.28
N GLY A 126 25.58 -0.49 6.61
CA GLY A 126 26.71 -0.60 7.53
C GLY A 126 27.55 -1.86 7.30
N GLU A 127 26.91 -3.02 7.13
CA GLU A 127 27.57 -4.28 6.80
C GLU A 127 28.36 -4.18 5.49
N LYS A 128 27.76 -3.62 4.44
CA LYS A 128 28.39 -3.50 3.13
C LYS A 128 29.59 -2.56 3.10
N VAL A 129 29.53 -1.46 3.87
CA VAL A 129 30.60 -0.44 3.87
C VAL A 129 31.63 -0.60 5.00
N SER A 130 31.48 -1.65 5.83
CA SER A 130 32.30 -1.85 7.06
C SER A 130 33.79 -1.93 6.82
N GLU A 131 34.23 -2.57 5.74
CA GLU A 131 35.65 -2.72 5.39
C GLU A 131 36.33 -1.39 5.04
N LYS A 132 35.56 -0.38 4.60
CA LYS A 132 36.03 0.98 4.31
C LYS A 132 36.00 1.92 5.53
N HIS A 133 35.62 1.42 6.72
CA HIS A 133 35.52 2.21 7.94
C HIS A 133 34.63 3.46 7.79
N ILE A 134 33.64 3.40 6.93
CA ILE A 134 32.64 4.47 6.71
C ILE A 134 31.75 4.58 7.94
N ARG A 135 31.41 5.80 8.34
CA ARG A 135 30.61 6.11 9.52
C ARG A 135 29.30 6.76 9.13
N PHE A 136 28.29 6.60 9.98
CA PHE A 136 27.00 7.25 9.81
C PHE A 136 26.96 8.61 10.52
N ALA A 137 26.30 9.58 9.88
CA ALA A 137 25.98 10.90 10.40
C ALA A 137 24.45 11.06 10.32
N GLY A 138 23.73 10.54 11.35
CA GLY A 138 22.27 10.44 11.36
C GLY A 138 21.58 11.31 12.42
N ASP A 139 22.32 12.18 13.13
CA ASP A 139 21.78 12.94 14.25
C ASP A 139 21.04 14.21 13.82
N GLU A 140 21.24 14.70 12.60
CA GLU A 140 20.69 15.94 12.07
C GLU A 140 20.02 15.69 10.71
N ASP A 141 18.79 16.14 10.55
CA ASP A 141 18.10 16.15 9.26
C ASP A 141 18.58 17.36 8.43
N LEU A 142 19.41 17.11 7.42
CA LEU A 142 19.91 18.18 6.56
C LEU A 142 18.84 18.75 5.62
N VAL A 143 17.78 17.99 5.34
CA VAL A 143 16.70 18.50 4.50
C VAL A 143 15.92 19.59 5.24
N ASP A 144 15.74 19.48 6.54
CA ASP A 144 15.10 20.50 7.37
C ASP A 144 15.81 21.86 7.33
N LEU A 145 17.12 21.84 7.10
CA LEU A 145 17.93 23.06 6.99
C LEU A 145 17.77 23.78 5.63
N VAL A 146 17.35 23.06 4.60
CA VAL A 146 17.22 23.60 3.23
C VAL A 146 15.79 23.76 2.77
N TRP A 147 14.86 23.04 3.37
CA TRP A 147 13.43 23.17 3.11
C TRP A 147 12.78 24.15 4.10
N THR A 148 12.98 25.43 3.85
CA THR A 148 12.63 26.52 4.80
C THR A 148 11.13 26.69 5.07
N ASP A 149 10.28 26.22 4.17
CA ASP A 149 8.81 26.24 4.25
C ASP A 149 8.22 24.82 4.44
N ARG A 150 9.02 23.91 5.03
CA ARG A 150 8.59 22.54 5.31
C ARG A 150 7.33 22.53 6.18
N PRO A 151 6.27 21.82 5.76
CA PRO A 151 5.06 21.69 6.58
C PRO A 151 5.38 21.15 7.98
N ALA A 152 4.65 21.58 8.99
CA ALA A 152 4.73 21.01 10.33
C ALA A 152 4.25 19.54 10.32
N LEU A 153 4.59 18.78 11.37
CA LEU A 153 3.98 17.47 11.59
C LEU A 153 2.46 17.62 11.71
N SER A 154 1.72 16.75 11.06
CA SER A 154 0.27 16.69 11.19
C SER A 154 -0.15 16.36 12.64
N CYS A 155 -1.32 16.83 13.04
CA CYS A 155 -1.89 16.61 14.36
C CYS A 155 -3.42 16.63 14.27
N GLU A 156 -3.97 15.67 13.51
CA GLU A 156 -5.41 15.58 13.31
C GLU A 156 -6.09 14.88 14.50
N PRO A 157 -7.34 15.24 14.83
CA PRO A 157 -8.08 14.64 15.93
C PRO A 157 -8.23 13.12 15.78
N LEU A 158 -7.99 12.40 16.89
CA LEU A 158 -8.24 10.96 16.97
C LEU A 158 -9.72 10.64 17.12
N TRP A 159 -10.12 9.48 16.61
CA TRP A 159 -11.44 8.91 16.84
C TRP A 159 -11.36 7.40 17.10
N GLU A 160 -12.37 6.84 17.75
CA GLU A 160 -12.41 5.43 18.12
C GLU A 160 -13.20 4.60 17.10
N LEU A 161 -12.63 3.48 16.66
CA LEU A 161 -13.35 2.47 15.90
C LEU A 161 -14.05 1.51 16.86
N GLU A 162 -15.38 1.52 16.86
CA GLU A 162 -16.19 0.72 17.78
C GLU A 162 -15.99 -0.79 17.57
N PRO A 163 -16.09 -1.62 18.64
CA PRO A 163 -15.97 -3.08 18.54
C PRO A 163 -16.97 -3.75 17.61
N LYS A 164 -18.14 -3.12 17.34
CA LYS A 164 -19.09 -3.62 16.33
C LYS A 164 -18.51 -3.66 14.90
N PHE A 165 -17.48 -2.85 14.63
CA PHE A 165 -16.70 -2.88 13.39
C PHE A 165 -15.41 -3.69 13.56
N ALA A 166 -14.65 -3.43 14.64
CA ALA A 166 -13.31 -3.97 14.86
C ALA A 166 -13.28 -5.41 15.43
N GLY A 167 -14.41 -5.99 15.78
CA GLY A 167 -14.53 -7.34 16.33
C GLY A 167 -14.03 -7.50 17.76
N TYR A 168 -12.80 -7.12 18.05
CA TYR A 168 -12.20 -7.14 19.39
C TYR A 168 -12.22 -5.75 20.04
N THR A 169 -12.34 -5.72 21.37
CA THR A 169 -12.05 -4.52 22.18
C THR A 169 -10.55 -4.25 22.24
N ARG A 170 -10.17 -3.03 22.62
CA ARG A 170 -8.77 -2.65 22.87
C ARG A 170 -8.11 -3.54 23.93
N ALA A 171 -8.82 -3.79 25.03
CA ALA A 171 -8.33 -4.63 26.12
C ALA A 171 -8.01 -6.06 25.66
N GLU A 172 -8.90 -6.67 24.87
CA GLU A 172 -8.67 -8.01 24.30
C GLU A 172 -7.48 -8.04 23.34
N LYS A 173 -7.31 -7.02 22.50
CA LYS A 173 -6.15 -6.93 21.59
C LYS A 173 -4.84 -6.77 22.36
N LEU A 174 -4.80 -5.88 23.37
CA LEU A 174 -3.63 -5.68 24.22
C LEU A 174 -3.22 -6.97 24.93
N GLU A 175 -4.18 -7.73 25.47
CA GLU A 175 -3.88 -9.00 26.14
C GLU A 175 -3.31 -10.04 25.16
N LYS A 176 -3.94 -10.21 24.00
CA LYS A 176 -3.46 -11.13 22.96
C LYS A 176 -2.03 -10.80 22.51
N VAL A 177 -1.70 -9.51 22.36
CA VAL A 177 -0.34 -9.10 21.98
C VAL A 177 0.64 -9.34 23.14
N ARG A 178 0.25 -9.08 24.39
CA ARG A 178 1.07 -9.41 25.57
C ARG A 178 1.38 -10.89 25.67
N GLU A 179 0.41 -11.76 25.39
CA GLU A 179 0.65 -13.21 25.31
C GLU A 179 1.73 -13.53 24.28
N LYS A 180 1.65 -12.94 23.07
CA LYS A 180 2.62 -13.18 21.99
C LYS A 180 4.02 -12.66 22.31
N ILE A 181 4.17 -11.47 22.86
CA ILE A 181 5.49 -10.97 23.25
C ILE A 181 6.11 -11.80 24.40
N ASN A 182 5.27 -12.32 25.30
CA ASN A 182 5.72 -13.23 26.35
C ASN A 182 6.18 -14.61 25.79
N GLU A 183 5.47 -15.16 24.80
CA GLU A 183 5.90 -16.36 24.06
C GLU A 183 7.26 -16.17 23.37
N LEU A 184 7.51 -14.96 22.82
CA LEU A 184 8.78 -14.57 22.24
C LEU A 184 9.89 -14.30 23.25
N GLY A 185 9.55 -14.34 24.54
CA GLY A 185 10.47 -14.11 25.65
C GLY A 185 10.80 -12.64 25.88
N ALA A 186 10.04 -11.69 25.34
CA ALA A 186 10.24 -10.27 25.52
C ALA A 186 9.56 -9.75 26.80
N ASP A 187 10.11 -8.69 27.36
CA ASP A 187 9.57 -7.98 28.51
C ASP A 187 8.84 -6.69 28.07
N VAL A 188 9.31 -6.12 26.95
CA VAL A 188 8.82 -4.87 26.36
C VAL A 188 8.75 -5.04 24.85
N PHE A 189 7.72 -4.47 24.23
CA PHE A 189 7.63 -4.33 22.78
C PHE A 189 7.55 -2.85 22.41
N VAL A 190 8.46 -2.38 21.58
CA VAL A 190 8.42 -1.04 21.00
C VAL A 190 7.74 -1.14 19.62
N ILE A 191 6.61 -0.49 19.47
CA ILE A 191 5.79 -0.52 18.28
C ILE A 191 5.87 0.86 17.62
N PRO A 192 6.58 1.00 16.50
CA PRO A 192 6.65 2.25 15.76
C PRO A 192 5.60 2.36 14.65
N ALA A 193 5.07 1.25 14.15
CA ALA A 193 4.22 1.20 12.99
C ALA A 193 2.82 1.75 13.27
N LEU A 194 2.40 2.77 12.51
CA LEU A 194 1.15 3.50 12.74
C LEU A 194 -0.08 2.62 12.59
N ASP A 195 -0.10 1.76 11.59
CA ASP A 195 -1.17 0.80 11.31
C ASP A 195 -1.34 -0.23 12.44
N GLU A 196 -0.22 -0.69 13.01
CA GLU A 196 -0.23 -1.61 14.15
C GLU A 196 -0.78 -0.96 15.42
N ILE A 197 -0.37 0.29 15.70
CA ILE A 197 -0.86 1.06 16.85
C ILE A 197 -2.35 1.36 16.69
N ALA A 198 -2.76 1.82 15.52
CA ALA A 198 -4.16 2.13 15.22
C ALA A 198 -5.06 0.89 15.36
N TRP A 199 -4.61 -0.27 14.83
CA TRP A 199 -5.32 -1.53 14.99
C TRP A 199 -5.38 -1.98 16.45
N LEU A 200 -4.25 -1.96 17.16
CA LEU A 200 -4.14 -2.44 18.55
C LEU A 200 -5.01 -1.64 19.51
N LEU A 201 -5.04 -0.32 19.33
CA LEU A 201 -5.76 0.59 20.22
C LEU A 201 -7.20 0.88 19.78
N ASN A 202 -7.65 0.33 18.63
CA ASN A 202 -8.93 0.69 18.00
C ASN A 202 -9.08 2.21 17.81
N LEU A 203 -7.99 2.89 17.50
CA LEU A 203 -7.96 4.31 17.22
C LEU A 203 -7.68 4.57 15.73
N ARG A 204 -8.20 5.67 15.24
CA ARG A 204 -7.94 6.16 13.88
C ARG A 204 -7.64 7.65 13.96
N GLY A 205 -6.98 8.18 12.93
CA GLY A 205 -6.67 9.61 12.79
C GLY A 205 -6.60 10.02 11.33
N GLY A 206 -6.12 11.22 11.07
CA GLY A 206 -6.05 11.80 9.73
C GLY A 206 -4.66 12.32 9.35
N ASP A 207 -3.59 11.88 10.02
CA ASP A 207 -2.24 12.42 9.80
C ASP A 207 -1.59 11.98 8.49
N VAL A 208 -2.10 10.93 7.88
CA VAL A 208 -1.67 10.44 6.57
C VAL A 208 -2.87 10.45 5.63
N LEU A 209 -2.70 11.10 4.47
CA LEU A 209 -3.78 11.20 3.47
C LEU A 209 -4.26 9.81 3.06
N TYR A 210 -5.57 9.60 3.00
CA TYR A 210 -6.26 8.35 2.65
C TYR A 210 -6.06 7.18 3.62
N THR A 211 -5.13 7.28 4.55
CA THR A 211 -4.85 6.21 5.52
C THR A 211 -5.24 6.68 6.91
N PRO A 212 -6.27 6.10 7.55
CA PRO A 212 -6.78 6.59 8.83
C PRO A 212 -5.88 6.20 10.01
N VAL A 213 -4.66 6.72 10.02
CA VAL A 213 -3.65 6.54 11.06
C VAL A 213 -3.25 7.89 11.68
N PHE A 214 -2.49 7.86 12.75
CA PHE A 214 -2.03 9.03 13.48
C PHE A 214 -0.57 8.87 13.93
N LEU A 215 0.19 9.94 13.94
CA LEU A 215 1.60 9.94 14.32
C LEU A 215 1.75 9.57 15.80
N SER A 216 2.32 8.40 16.06
CA SER A 216 2.48 7.88 17.42
C SER A 216 3.52 6.77 17.51
N TYR A 217 4.00 6.53 18.72
CA TYR A 217 4.75 5.33 19.09
C TYR A 217 4.06 4.67 20.28
N LEU A 218 4.17 3.36 20.40
CA LEU A 218 3.65 2.65 21.55
C LEU A 218 4.74 1.79 22.20
N LEU A 219 4.93 1.99 23.52
CA LEU A 219 5.74 1.13 24.36
C LEU A 219 4.81 0.20 25.12
N LEU A 220 4.80 -1.08 24.78
CA LEU A 220 3.94 -2.08 25.41
C LEU A 220 4.75 -2.95 26.37
N GLU A 221 4.44 -2.86 27.65
CA GLU A 221 5.03 -3.64 28.73
C GLU A 221 4.00 -4.68 29.24
N ARG A 222 4.42 -5.61 30.09
CA ARG A 222 3.56 -6.66 30.64
C ARG A 222 2.32 -6.14 31.36
N GLY A 223 2.41 -5.02 32.09
CA GLY A 223 1.33 -4.50 32.93
C GLY A 223 0.78 -3.12 32.53
N LYS A 224 1.44 -2.45 31.58
CA LYS A 224 1.03 -1.12 31.13
C LYS A 224 1.36 -0.92 29.65
N ALA A 225 0.79 0.10 29.06
CA ALA A 225 1.18 0.61 27.74
C ALA A 225 1.39 2.12 27.84
N THR A 226 2.32 2.66 27.07
CA THR A 226 2.58 4.10 26.98
C THR A 226 2.48 4.52 25.52
N LEU A 227 1.46 5.31 25.20
CA LEU A 227 1.25 5.89 23.88
C LEU A 227 1.93 7.26 23.82
N CYS A 228 2.99 7.35 23.01
CA CYS A 228 3.66 8.60 22.70
C CYS A 228 2.95 9.25 21.51
N VAL A 229 2.29 10.38 21.73
CA VAL A 229 1.41 11.05 20.75
C VAL A 229 1.38 12.55 20.98
N GLN A 230 1.05 13.33 19.96
CA GLN A 230 0.76 14.75 20.12
C GLN A 230 -0.51 14.90 20.97
N LYS A 231 -0.42 15.54 22.13
CA LYS A 231 -1.51 15.61 23.11
C LYS A 231 -2.76 16.29 22.55
N GLU A 232 -2.56 17.24 21.66
CA GLU A 232 -3.61 18.03 21.02
C GLU A 232 -4.56 17.19 20.15
N ALA A 233 -4.08 16.06 19.64
CA ALA A 233 -4.88 15.13 18.86
C ALA A 233 -5.85 14.29 19.74
N VAL A 234 -5.60 14.20 21.05
CA VAL A 234 -6.33 13.30 21.96
C VAL A 234 -7.37 14.06 22.76
N SER A 235 -8.65 13.75 22.55
CA SER A 235 -9.74 14.32 23.37
C SER A 235 -9.70 13.78 24.80
N ALA A 236 -10.30 14.54 25.72
CA ALA A 236 -10.41 14.10 27.12
C ALA A 236 -11.19 12.77 27.29
N GLU A 237 -12.13 12.50 26.41
CA GLU A 237 -12.92 11.26 26.39
C GLU A 237 -12.03 10.07 25.98
N ILE A 238 -11.29 10.20 24.88
CA ILE A 238 -10.34 9.16 24.43
C ILE A 238 -9.26 8.91 25.47
N GLU A 239 -8.72 9.97 26.09
CA GLU A 239 -7.73 9.84 27.17
C GLU A 239 -8.29 9.03 28.36
N ALA A 240 -9.54 9.30 28.76
CA ALA A 240 -10.18 8.56 29.84
C ALA A 240 -10.39 7.07 29.48
N HIS A 241 -10.80 6.78 28.24
CA HIS A 241 -10.96 5.40 27.76
C HIS A 241 -9.62 4.66 27.67
N LEU A 242 -8.56 5.31 27.17
CA LEU A 242 -7.21 4.76 27.15
C LEU A 242 -6.71 4.44 28.55
N ALA A 243 -6.89 5.36 29.50
CA ALA A 243 -6.49 5.17 30.89
C ALA A 243 -7.23 4.01 31.55
N ALA A 244 -8.53 3.83 31.25
CA ALA A 244 -9.31 2.69 31.74
C ALA A 244 -8.78 1.33 31.26
N ASP A 245 -8.20 1.28 30.05
CA ASP A 245 -7.57 0.10 29.46
C ASP A 245 -6.06 -0.02 29.81
N GLY A 246 -5.54 0.82 30.71
CA GLY A 246 -4.16 0.78 31.17
C GLY A 246 -3.14 1.35 30.18
N VAL A 247 -3.58 2.27 29.31
CA VAL A 247 -2.74 3.01 28.36
C VAL A 247 -2.54 4.44 28.86
N ALA A 248 -1.29 4.79 29.19
CA ALA A 248 -0.90 6.14 29.58
C ALA A 248 -0.44 6.94 28.35
N LEU A 249 -0.58 8.26 28.37
CA LEU A 249 -0.07 9.15 27.33
C LEU A 249 1.30 9.72 27.70
N ALA A 250 2.13 9.93 26.69
CA ALA A 250 3.40 10.66 26.78
C ALA A 250 3.55 11.58 25.54
N PRO A 251 4.39 12.63 25.59
CA PRO A 251 4.74 13.41 24.41
C PRO A 251 5.31 12.54 23.30
N TYR A 252 5.05 12.91 22.04
CA TYR A 252 5.40 12.13 20.86
C TYR A 252 6.88 11.70 20.83
N ASP A 253 7.80 12.62 21.07
CA ASP A 253 9.25 12.36 21.03
C ASP A 253 9.79 11.63 22.27
N ASP A 254 8.98 11.40 23.30
CA ASP A 254 9.40 10.71 24.53
C ASP A 254 9.71 9.23 24.31
N ILE A 255 9.36 8.66 23.14
CA ILE A 255 9.73 7.27 22.81
C ILE A 255 11.23 7.02 22.96
N TYR A 256 12.08 7.95 22.51
CA TYR A 256 13.54 7.79 22.54
C TYR A 256 14.09 7.78 24.00
N PRO A 257 13.79 8.76 24.86
CA PRO A 257 14.20 8.71 26.26
C PRO A 257 13.53 7.56 27.05
N LEU A 258 12.31 7.15 26.74
CA LEU A 258 11.66 5.98 27.36
C LEU A 258 12.43 4.70 27.04
N VAL A 259 12.78 4.46 25.78
CA VAL A 259 13.60 3.32 25.37
C VAL A 259 15.01 3.37 26.02
N ALA A 260 15.62 4.55 26.09
CA ALA A 260 16.93 4.73 26.71
C ALA A 260 16.92 4.45 28.22
N SER A 261 15.79 4.67 28.90
CA SER A 261 15.61 4.48 30.34
C SER A 261 15.25 3.06 30.77
N LEU A 262 15.11 2.13 29.82
CA LEU A 262 14.77 0.74 30.15
C LEU A 262 15.82 0.10 31.08
N PRO A 263 15.41 -0.65 32.10
CA PRO A 263 16.33 -1.28 33.05
C PRO A 263 17.28 -2.26 32.37
N LYS A 264 18.51 -2.37 32.86
CA LYS A 264 19.45 -3.41 32.43
C LYS A 264 18.85 -4.81 32.64
N GLY A 265 19.05 -5.67 31.65
CA GLY A 265 18.48 -7.02 31.61
C GLY A 265 17.08 -7.10 31.02
N THR A 266 16.46 -5.96 30.66
CA THR A 266 15.19 -5.96 29.91
C THR A 266 15.41 -6.53 28.53
N ARG A 267 14.49 -7.38 28.07
CA ARG A 267 14.45 -7.93 26.70
C ARG A 267 13.40 -7.17 25.90
N VAL A 268 13.85 -6.44 24.89
CA VAL A 268 13.02 -5.58 24.06
C VAL A 268 12.77 -6.23 22.70
N LEU A 269 11.51 -6.48 22.38
CA LEU A 269 11.11 -6.85 21.01
C LEU A 269 11.11 -5.60 20.14
N LEU A 270 11.79 -5.69 19.02
CA LEU A 270 11.82 -4.70 17.94
C LEU A 270 11.69 -5.42 16.59
N ASP A 271 10.92 -4.87 15.68
CA ASP A 271 10.95 -5.28 14.29
C ASP A 271 11.87 -4.32 13.51
N GLY A 272 13.07 -4.78 13.15
CA GLY A 272 14.09 -3.95 12.50
C GLY A 272 13.71 -3.41 11.13
N GLU A 273 12.72 -4.00 10.46
CA GLU A 273 12.16 -3.46 9.21
C GLU A 273 11.20 -2.29 9.45
N ARG A 274 10.54 -2.26 10.63
CA ARG A 274 9.54 -1.25 10.99
C ARG A 274 10.12 -0.18 11.94
N ALA A 275 11.10 -0.54 12.75
CA ALA A 275 11.74 0.38 13.68
C ALA A 275 12.76 1.27 12.94
N ASN A 276 12.66 2.58 13.12
CA ASN A 276 13.66 3.48 12.62
C ASN A 276 15.02 3.33 13.37
N TYR A 277 16.10 3.71 12.72
CA TYR A 277 17.45 3.54 13.25
C TYR A 277 17.66 4.29 14.58
N ARG A 278 17.01 5.44 14.77
CA ARG A 278 17.10 6.23 16.00
C ARG A 278 16.58 5.48 17.23
N ILE A 279 15.48 4.72 17.09
CA ILE A 279 14.95 3.89 18.19
C ILE A 279 15.99 2.86 18.61
N THR A 280 16.61 2.17 17.65
CA THR A 280 17.63 1.16 17.95
C THR A 280 18.87 1.77 18.61
N GLN A 281 19.30 2.95 18.15
CA GLN A 281 20.41 3.69 18.77
C GLN A 281 20.09 4.17 20.20
N SER A 282 18.81 4.31 20.52
CA SER A 282 18.37 4.73 21.87
C SER A 282 18.36 3.59 22.89
N VAL A 283 18.48 2.33 22.44
CA VAL A 283 18.50 1.18 23.36
C VAL A 283 19.72 1.23 24.27
N GLY A 284 19.48 1.26 25.57
CA GLY A 284 20.51 1.42 26.61
C GLY A 284 21.45 0.22 26.71
N THR A 285 22.69 0.48 27.14
CA THR A 285 23.69 -0.58 27.37
C THR A 285 23.21 -1.58 28.42
N GLY A 286 23.18 -2.86 28.05
CA GLY A 286 22.73 -3.96 28.92
C GLY A 286 21.23 -4.28 28.80
N VAL A 287 20.54 -3.66 27.86
CA VAL A 287 19.23 -4.09 27.36
C VAL A 287 19.47 -5.05 26.20
N GLU A 288 18.74 -6.15 26.16
CA GLU A 288 18.82 -7.16 25.08
C GLU A 288 17.74 -6.88 24.04
N THR A 289 18.12 -6.79 22.77
CA THR A 289 17.17 -6.61 21.67
C THR A 289 16.84 -7.96 21.04
N ILE A 290 15.55 -8.27 20.92
CA ILE A 290 15.00 -9.39 20.18
C ILE A 290 14.48 -8.82 18.86
N ASP A 291 15.27 -8.98 17.77
CA ASP A 291 14.86 -8.54 16.44
C ASP A 291 14.03 -9.63 15.75
N ARG A 292 12.73 -9.40 15.67
CA ARG A 292 11.74 -10.33 15.09
C ARG A 292 10.60 -9.55 14.43
N PRO A 293 9.93 -10.16 13.42
CA PRO A 293 8.70 -9.60 12.88
C PRO A 293 7.67 -9.29 13.96
N SER A 294 6.99 -8.17 13.83
CA SER A 294 5.90 -7.81 14.73
C SER A 294 4.80 -8.88 14.71
N PRO A 295 4.40 -9.42 15.87
CA PRO A 295 3.28 -10.36 15.93
C PRO A 295 1.94 -9.72 15.53
N ILE A 296 1.82 -8.40 15.61
CA ILE A 296 0.60 -7.67 15.26
C ILE A 296 0.32 -7.78 13.77
N GLN A 297 1.34 -7.81 12.91
CA GLN A 297 1.15 -7.92 11.45
C GLN A 297 0.27 -9.12 11.08
N LEU A 298 0.60 -10.30 11.56
CA LEU A 298 -0.20 -11.49 11.28
C LEU A 298 -1.58 -11.44 11.97
N MET A 299 -1.65 -10.90 13.20
CA MET A 299 -2.91 -10.81 13.94
C MET A 299 -3.93 -9.92 13.26
N LYS A 300 -3.51 -8.78 12.68
CA LYS A 300 -4.41 -7.88 11.95
C LYS A 300 -4.68 -8.33 10.52
N ALA A 301 -3.77 -9.08 9.89
CA ALA A 301 -3.97 -9.66 8.57
C ALA A 301 -5.09 -10.71 8.57
N MET A 302 -5.16 -11.54 9.62
CA MET A 302 -6.23 -12.52 9.83
C MET A 302 -7.47 -11.83 10.39
N LYS A 303 -8.30 -11.26 9.51
CA LYS A 303 -9.48 -10.47 9.89
C LYS A 303 -10.45 -11.26 10.78
N HIS A 304 -10.89 -10.62 11.87
CA HIS A 304 -11.95 -11.18 12.73
C HIS A 304 -13.23 -11.42 11.91
N PRO A 305 -14.06 -12.44 12.23
CA PRO A 305 -15.32 -12.67 11.51
C PRO A 305 -16.24 -11.44 11.41
N VAL A 306 -16.24 -10.57 12.42
CA VAL A 306 -16.97 -9.29 12.40
C VAL A 306 -16.37 -8.34 11.35
N GLU A 307 -15.05 -8.20 11.29
CA GLU A 307 -14.37 -7.40 10.27
C GLU A 307 -14.67 -7.94 8.87
N GLN A 308 -14.64 -9.25 8.68
CA GLN A 308 -14.95 -9.88 7.38
C GLN A 308 -16.39 -9.64 6.92
N GLU A 309 -17.36 -9.62 7.86
CA GLU A 309 -18.75 -9.31 7.51
C GLU A 309 -18.93 -7.83 7.20
N ASN A 310 -18.28 -6.96 7.96
CA ASN A 310 -18.25 -5.53 7.67
C ASN A 310 -17.59 -5.25 6.31
N GLU A 311 -16.48 -5.89 5.96
CA GLU A 311 -15.87 -5.75 4.62
C GLU A 311 -16.83 -6.12 3.49
N ARG A 312 -17.68 -7.13 3.66
CA ARG A 312 -18.73 -7.43 2.66
C ARG A 312 -19.70 -6.28 2.50
N ILE A 313 -20.09 -5.63 3.60
CA ILE A 313 -20.98 -4.45 3.56
C ILE A 313 -20.28 -3.29 2.85
N ALA A 314 -19.03 -2.98 3.19
CA ALA A 314 -18.23 -1.94 2.54
C ALA A 314 -18.15 -2.18 1.02
N HIS A 315 -17.86 -3.42 0.60
CA HIS A 315 -17.72 -3.77 -0.82
C HIS A 315 -19.05 -3.77 -1.58
N ILE A 316 -20.18 -4.00 -0.92
CA ILE A 316 -21.50 -3.81 -1.55
C ILE A 316 -21.75 -2.31 -1.77
N ARG A 317 -21.49 -1.45 -0.78
CA ARG A 317 -21.66 0.01 -0.90
C ARG A 317 -20.79 0.57 -2.02
N ASP A 318 -19.52 0.20 -2.01
CA ASP A 318 -18.57 0.62 -3.05
C ASP A 318 -18.93 0.05 -4.42
N GLY A 319 -19.33 -1.21 -4.47
CA GLY A 319 -19.81 -1.88 -5.68
C GLY A 319 -21.00 -1.18 -6.34
N VAL A 320 -21.91 -0.63 -5.55
CA VAL A 320 -23.04 0.19 -6.05
C VAL A 320 -22.49 1.49 -6.66
N ALA A 321 -21.61 2.21 -5.96
CA ALA A 321 -21.04 3.47 -6.45
C ALA A 321 -20.26 3.28 -7.75
N VAL A 322 -19.38 2.27 -7.81
CA VAL A 322 -18.57 1.97 -9.01
C VAL A 322 -19.45 1.47 -10.17
N THR A 323 -20.48 0.66 -9.91
CA THR A 323 -21.42 0.21 -10.94
C THR A 323 -22.18 1.38 -11.56
N ARG A 324 -22.66 2.32 -10.74
CA ARG A 324 -23.31 3.57 -11.19
C ARG A 324 -22.34 4.46 -11.96
N PHE A 325 -21.08 4.51 -11.54
CA PHE A 325 -20.03 5.24 -12.26
C PHE A 325 -19.79 4.66 -13.66
N ILE A 326 -19.66 3.34 -13.79
CA ILE A 326 -19.48 2.68 -15.11
C ILE A 326 -20.68 2.95 -16.01
N TYR A 327 -21.91 2.83 -15.46
CA TYR A 327 -23.14 3.17 -16.17
C TYR A 327 -23.11 4.61 -16.69
N TRP A 328 -22.82 5.58 -15.79
CA TRP A 328 -22.72 6.99 -16.16
C TRP A 328 -21.68 7.22 -17.25
N LEU A 329 -20.46 6.70 -17.07
CA LEU A 329 -19.37 6.90 -18.01
C LEU A 329 -19.71 6.40 -19.42
N LYS A 330 -20.20 5.15 -19.53
CA LYS A 330 -20.60 4.55 -20.81
C LYS A 330 -21.76 5.25 -21.50
N HIS A 331 -22.65 5.89 -20.75
CA HIS A 331 -23.83 6.57 -21.32
C HIS A 331 -23.59 8.06 -21.61
N THR A 332 -22.54 8.66 -21.05
CA THR A 332 -22.25 10.10 -21.16
C THR A 332 -21.09 10.37 -22.12
N ILE A 333 -20.13 9.45 -22.24
CA ILE A 333 -18.99 9.61 -23.14
C ILE A 333 -19.42 9.90 -24.59
N GLY A 334 -18.77 10.90 -25.20
CA GLY A 334 -19.10 11.37 -26.55
C GLY A 334 -20.36 12.25 -26.64
N LYS A 335 -21.10 12.43 -25.54
CA LYS A 335 -22.26 13.35 -25.44
C LYS A 335 -21.93 14.63 -24.68
N GLU A 336 -21.10 14.50 -23.67
CA GLU A 336 -20.62 15.60 -22.83
C GLU A 336 -19.09 15.50 -22.71
N PRO A 337 -18.38 16.62 -22.51
CA PRO A 337 -16.95 16.60 -22.24
C PRO A 337 -16.66 15.89 -20.90
N ILE A 338 -15.82 14.88 -20.93
CA ILE A 338 -15.34 14.18 -19.74
C ILE A 338 -13.82 14.15 -19.81
N THR A 339 -13.14 14.50 -18.70
CA THR A 339 -11.70 14.36 -18.53
C THR A 339 -11.41 13.32 -17.45
N GLU A 340 -10.16 12.91 -17.31
CA GLU A 340 -9.71 11.98 -16.26
C GLU A 340 -10.06 12.52 -14.86
N MET A 341 -9.75 13.80 -14.59
CA MET A 341 -10.07 14.46 -13.32
C MET A 341 -11.59 14.59 -13.09
N SER A 342 -12.36 14.92 -14.13
CA SER A 342 -13.82 15.03 -13.99
C SER A 342 -14.47 13.66 -13.71
N ALA A 343 -13.94 12.60 -14.29
CA ALA A 343 -14.37 11.23 -14.05
C ALA A 343 -14.02 10.79 -12.61
N ALA A 344 -12.80 11.13 -12.11
CA ALA A 344 -12.41 10.87 -10.74
C ALA A 344 -13.35 11.56 -9.73
N LYS A 345 -13.64 12.84 -9.92
CA LYS A 345 -14.58 13.59 -9.08
C LYS A 345 -16.00 13.03 -9.13
N LYS A 346 -16.43 12.51 -10.29
CA LYS A 346 -17.74 11.86 -10.41
C LYS A 346 -17.80 10.58 -9.59
N LEU A 347 -16.78 9.74 -9.65
CA LEU A 347 -16.71 8.51 -8.86
C LEU A 347 -16.72 8.80 -7.35
N GLU A 348 -15.90 9.76 -6.91
CA GLU A 348 -15.89 10.23 -5.52
C GLU A 348 -17.26 10.72 -5.06
N SER A 349 -17.96 11.53 -5.89
CA SER A 349 -19.31 12.01 -5.57
C SER A 349 -20.31 10.88 -5.37
N LEU A 350 -20.21 9.80 -6.16
CA LEU A 350 -21.10 8.63 -6.04
C LEU A 350 -20.81 7.81 -4.77
N ARG A 351 -19.54 7.73 -4.35
CA ARG A 351 -19.14 7.12 -3.07
C ARG A 351 -19.66 7.93 -1.88
N ALA A 352 -19.54 9.26 -1.96
CA ALA A 352 -20.01 10.18 -0.92
C ALA A 352 -21.53 10.19 -0.72
N GLU A 353 -22.32 9.70 -1.70
CA GLU A 353 -23.76 9.45 -1.53
C GLU A 353 -24.04 8.26 -0.61
N GLY A 354 -23.07 7.36 -0.43
CA GLY A 354 -23.18 6.15 0.39
C GLY A 354 -23.11 6.45 1.89
N GLU A 355 -23.80 5.64 2.70
CA GLU A 355 -23.69 5.72 4.14
C GLU A 355 -22.28 5.31 4.59
N HIS A 356 -21.76 5.93 5.67
CA HIS A 356 -20.52 5.62 6.33
C HIS A 356 -19.25 5.79 5.48
N PHE A 357 -19.33 6.50 4.36
CA PHE A 357 -18.15 6.92 3.61
C PHE A 357 -17.33 7.87 4.45
N LEU A 358 -16.03 7.60 4.60
CA LEU A 358 -15.09 8.41 5.35
C LEU A 358 -14.21 9.23 4.42
N ASP A 359 -13.55 8.56 3.47
CA ASP A 359 -12.64 9.16 2.49
C ASP A 359 -12.34 8.14 1.38
N GLN A 360 -11.52 8.50 0.41
CA GLN A 360 -10.89 7.56 -0.49
C GLN A 360 -9.82 6.73 0.25
N SER A 361 -9.51 5.51 -0.19
CA SER A 361 -8.45 4.68 0.39
C SER A 361 -7.07 4.95 -0.23
N PHE A 362 -7.05 5.62 -1.39
CA PHE A 362 -5.86 6.16 -2.08
C PHE A 362 -6.30 7.18 -3.15
N GLY A 363 -5.34 7.92 -3.70
CA GLY A 363 -5.60 8.84 -4.81
C GLY A 363 -6.09 8.09 -6.05
N PRO A 364 -7.29 8.39 -6.58
CA PRO A 364 -7.89 7.60 -7.66
C PRO A 364 -7.06 7.69 -8.94
N ILE A 365 -6.84 6.54 -9.56
CA ILE A 365 -6.16 6.38 -10.84
C ILE A 365 -7.23 6.29 -11.92
N LEU A 366 -7.56 7.43 -12.53
CA LEU A 366 -8.44 7.49 -13.70
C LEU A 366 -7.58 7.85 -14.91
N SER A 367 -7.31 6.88 -15.75
CA SER A 367 -6.38 7.04 -16.87
C SER A 367 -7.00 6.63 -18.19
N TYR A 368 -6.78 7.45 -19.23
CA TYR A 368 -7.29 7.22 -20.57
C TYR A 368 -6.14 6.99 -21.57
N GLY A 369 -6.31 6.02 -22.46
CA GLY A 369 -5.33 5.75 -23.51
C GLY A 369 -3.92 5.48 -22.96
N ALA A 370 -2.93 6.26 -23.42
CA ALA A 370 -1.53 6.06 -23.06
C ALA A 370 -1.22 6.27 -21.57
N HIS A 371 -2.00 7.07 -20.85
CA HIS A 371 -1.85 7.26 -19.40
C HIS A 371 -2.12 5.96 -18.63
N GLY A 372 -2.98 5.08 -19.15
CA GLY A 372 -3.21 3.76 -18.58
C GLY A 372 -1.98 2.86 -18.53
N ALA A 373 -0.94 3.16 -19.29
CA ALA A 373 0.33 2.43 -19.24
C ALA A 373 1.22 2.84 -18.05
N ILE A 374 0.89 3.91 -17.34
CA ILE A 374 1.57 4.35 -16.11
C ILE A 374 0.83 3.73 -14.93
N VAL A 375 1.41 2.71 -14.31
CA VAL A 375 0.72 1.82 -13.34
C VAL A 375 0.03 2.57 -12.20
N HIS A 376 0.68 3.60 -11.63
CA HIS A 376 0.17 4.46 -10.57
C HIS A 376 -0.04 5.91 -11.04
N TYR A 377 -0.63 6.06 -12.24
CA TYR A 377 -0.96 7.38 -12.78
C TYR A 377 -2.04 8.05 -11.91
N ALA A 378 -1.75 9.28 -11.49
CA ALA A 378 -2.75 10.14 -10.87
C ALA A 378 -2.92 11.38 -11.77
N PRO A 379 -4.14 11.70 -12.27
CA PRO A 379 -4.34 12.88 -13.08
C PRO A 379 -4.12 14.16 -12.27
N THR A 380 -3.39 15.11 -12.86
CA THR A 380 -3.16 16.45 -12.33
C THR A 380 -3.72 17.50 -13.29
N GLU A 381 -3.80 18.77 -12.87
CA GLU A 381 -4.25 19.84 -13.77
C GLU A 381 -3.39 19.95 -15.04
N GLU A 382 -2.10 19.61 -14.95
CA GLU A 382 -1.18 19.65 -16.08
C GLU A 382 -1.29 18.43 -16.99
N SER A 383 -1.63 17.26 -16.44
CA SER A 383 -1.70 16.00 -17.19
C SER A 383 -3.11 15.62 -17.64
N ASP A 384 -4.14 16.30 -17.12
CA ASP A 384 -5.55 15.98 -17.40
C ASP A 384 -5.88 16.06 -18.90
N ILE A 385 -6.44 14.99 -19.44
CA ILE A 385 -6.83 14.92 -20.85
C ILE A 385 -8.31 14.58 -21.01
N PRO A 386 -8.94 15.04 -22.12
CA PRO A 386 -10.30 14.62 -22.47
C PRO A 386 -10.33 13.14 -22.87
N MET A 387 -11.37 12.44 -22.43
CA MET A 387 -11.69 11.08 -22.85
C MET A 387 -12.55 11.10 -24.11
N GLU A 388 -12.27 10.19 -25.04
CA GLU A 388 -12.99 10.05 -26.30
C GLU A 388 -13.80 8.73 -26.33
N PRO A 389 -14.86 8.61 -27.16
CA PRO A 389 -15.67 7.40 -27.23
C PRO A 389 -14.99 6.26 -28.01
N HIS A 390 -13.76 5.91 -27.61
CA HIS A 390 -12.97 4.79 -28.10
C HIS A 390 -11.88 4.42 -27.11
N GLY A 391 -11.30 3.22 -27.21
CA GLY A 391 -10.23 2.77 -26.33
C GLY A 391 -10.69 2.50 -24.92
N PHE A 392 -9.74 2.50 -23.98
CA PHE A 392 -9.97 2.18 -22.57
C PHE A 392 -9.83 3.39 -21.64
N CYS A 393 -10.71 3.42 -20.62
CA CYS A 393 -10.48 4.06 -19.35
C CYS A 393 -10.11 2.99 -18.32
N LEU A 394 -8.92 3.07 -17.73
CA LEU A 394 -8.55 2.29 -16.55
C LEU A 394 -8.93 3.12 -15.33
N ALA A 395 -9.85 2.60 -14.53
CA ALA A 395 -10.35 3.21 -13.30
C ALA A 395 -9.96 2.32 -12.12
N ASP A 396 -8.97 2.75 -11.36
CA ASP A 396 -8.47 2.12 -10.16
C ASP A 396 -8.68 3.06 -8.98
N SER A 397 -9.39 2.60 -7.95
CA SER A 397 -9.86 3.46 -6.87
C SER A 397 -10.42 2.65 -5.71
N GLY A 398 -10.41 3.22 -4.53
CA GLY A 398 -10.98 2.62 -3.35
C GLY A 398 -11.52 3.64 -2.37
N ALA A 399 -12.15 3.17 -1.31
CA ALA A 399 -12.74 4.00 -0.28
C ALA A 399 -12.52 3.44 1.12
N GLN A 400 -12.52 4.33 2.09
CA GLN A 400 -12.62 4.03 3.51
C GLN A 400 -14.09 4.18 3.93
N TYR A 401 -14.63 3.15 4.52
CA TYR A 401 -15.93 3.15 5.21
C TYR A 401 -15.71 2.75 6.67
N TYR A 402 -16.66 3.02 7.57
CA TYR A 402 -16.58 2.45 8.93
C TYR A 402 -16.57 0.91 8.92
N GLU A 403 -17.09 0.31 7.87
CA GLU A 403 -17.17 -1.14 7.66
C GLU A 403 -15.94 -1.74 7.00
N GLY A 404 -15.00 -0.95 6.49
CA GLY A 404 -13.79 -1.51 5.87
C GLY A 404 -13.14 -0.61 4.83
N THR A 405 -12.12 -1.16 4.19
CA THR A 405 -11.32 -0.52 3.14
C THR A 405 -11.52 -1.25 1.83
N THR A 406 -11.86 -0.52 0.76
CA THR A 406 -12.03 -1.10 -0.56
C THR A 406 -10.88 -0.71 -1.50
N ASP A 407 -10.67 -1.57 -2.48
CA ASP A 407 -9.74 -1.41 -3.59
C ASP A 407 -10.30 -2.14 -4.81
N ILE A 408 -10.38 -1.45 -5.95
CA ILE A 408 -10.96 -2.02 -7.16
C ILE A 408 -10.42 -1.36 -8.42
N THR A 409 -9.99 -2.17 -9.36
CA THR A 409 -9.72 -1.72 -10.72
C THR A 409 -10.71 -2.29 -11.72
N ARG A 410 -11.23 -1.43 -12.60
CA ARG A 410 -11.92 -1.83 -13.82
C ARG A 410 -11.33 -1.11 -15.03
N THR A 411 -11.00 -1.87 -16.05
CA THR A 411 -10.70 -1.33 -17.38
C THR A 411 -11.98 -1.31 -18.19
N ILE A 412 -12.41 -0.12 -18.60
CA ILE A 412 -13.73 0.17 -19.17
C ILE A 412 -13.58 0.53 -20.64
N ALA A 413 -14.26 -0.18 -21.52
CA ALA A 413 -14.35 0.15 -22.94
C ALA A 413 -15.23 1.38 -23.15
N LEU A 414 -14.68 2.45 -23.69
CA LEU A 414 -15.40 3.70 -23.96
C LEU A 414 -16.07 3.72 -25.35
N GLY A 415 -15.86 2.67 -26.14
CA GLY A 415 -16.40 2.53 -27.50
C GLY A 415 -15.65 1.48 -28.28
N ALA A 416 -15.34 1.76 -29.56
CA ALA A 416 -14.65 0.81 -30.41
C ALA A 416 -13.23 0.49 -29.89
N LEU A 417 -12.90 -0.80 -29.86
CA LEU A 417 -11.60 -1.33 -29.45
C LEU A 417 -10.90 -2.01 -30.62
N THR A 418 -9.58 -1.94 -30.63
CA THR A 418 -8.71 -2.72 -31.52
C THR A 418 -8.64 -4.19 -31.08
N GLU A 419 -8.23 -5.08 -31.99
CA GLU A 419 -8.00 -6.49 -31.67
C GLU A 419 -6.88 -6.67 -30.61
N GLU A 420 -5.86 -5.78 -30.60
CA GLU A 420 -4.81 -5.79 -29.58
C GLU A 420 -5.37 -5.48 -28.19
N GLU A 421 -6.23 -4.47 -28.07
CA GLU A 421 -6.89 -4.09 -26.82
C GLU A 421 -7.76 -5.22 -26.26
N LYS A 422 -8.62 -5.79 -27.09
CA LYS A 422 -9.46 -6.94 -26.69
C LYS A 422 -8.63 -8.15 -26.26
N ARG A 423 -7.60 -8.47 -27.04
CA ARG A 423 -6.69 -9.58 -26.73
C ARG A 423 -6.05 -9.39 -25.37
N ILE A 424 -5.47 -8.22 -25.10
CA ILE A 424 -4.77 -7.93 -23.83
C ILE A 424 -5.76 -7.95 -22.66
N TYR A 425 -6.91 -7.30 -22.79
CA TYR A 425 -7.95 -7.32 -21.77
C TYR A 425 -8.37 -8.77 -21.41
N THR A 426 -8.61 -9.60 -22.44
CA THR A 426 -9.05 -10.97 -22.23
C THR A 426 -8.00 -11.83 -21.53
N LEU A 427 -6.71 -11.67 -21.89
CA LEU A 427 -5.62 -12.40 -21.22
C LEU A 427 -5.49 -12.01 -19.73
N VAL A 428 -5.58 -10.72 -19.42
CA VAL A 428 -5.58 -10.22 -18.03
C VAL A 428 -6.77 -10.77 -17.27
N LEU A 429 -7.98 -10.68 -17.82
CA LEU A 429 -9.19 -11.20 -17.18
C LEU A 429 -9.11 -12.71 -16.95
N ARG A 430 -8.57 -13.49 -17.86
CA ARG A 430 -8.35 -14.94 -17.68
C ARG A 430 -7.47 -15.23 -16.47
N GLY A 431 -6.34 -14.52 -16.33
CA GLY A 431 -5.47 -14.65 -15.16
C GLY A 431 -6.18 -14.29 -13.87
N HIS A 432 -6.92 -13.19 -13.87
CA HIS A 432 -7.74 -12.75 -12.74
C HIS A 432 -8.78 -13.81 -12.32
N LEU A 433 -9.50 -14.39 -13.28
CA LEU A 433 -10.50 -15.44 -13.04
C LEU A 433 -9.86 -16.72 -12.49
N GLN A 434 -8.70 -17.14 -13.03
CA GLN A 434 -8.00 -18.34 -12.61
C GLN A 434 -7.48 -18.23 -11.17
N LEU A 435 -6.88 -17.09 -10.80
CA LEU A 435 -6.47 -16.83 -9.41
C LEU A 435 -7.70 -16.74 -8.50
N GLY A 436 -8.74 -16.02 -8.89
CA GLY A 436 -9.97 -15.88 -8.08
C GLY A 436 -10.70 -17.20 -7.81
N ALA A 437 -10.53 -18.19 -8.69
CA ALA A 437 -11.09 -19.54 -8.53
C ALA A 437 -10.14 -20.53 -7.82
N ALA A 438 -8.99 -20.05 -7.30
CA ALA A 438 -8.00 -20.91 -6.68
C ALA A 438 -8.54 -21.65 -5.47
N LYS A 439 -8.27 -22.97 -5.42
CA LYS A 439 -8.40 -23.82 -4.24
C LYS A 439 -7.02 -24.43 -3.99
N PHE A 440 -6.48 -24.25 -2.80
CA PHE A 440 -5.11 -24.58 -2.48
C PHE A 440 -4.97 -25.18 -1.09
N LEU A 441 -3.91 -25.97 -0.88
CA LEU A 441 -3.63 -26.57 0.41
C LEU A 441 -3.07 -25.50 1.36
N HIS A 442 -3.52 -25.49 2.61
CA HIS A 442 -2.93 -24.67 3.67
C HIS A 442 -1.42 -24.89 3.77
N GLY A 443 -0.66 -23.81 3.92
CA GLY A 443 0.80 -23.79 3.82
C GLY A 443 1.32 -23.21 2.52
N CYS A 444 0.44 -22.97 1.52
CA CYS A 444 0.81 -22.19 0.35
C CYS A 444 1.05 -20.72 0.72
N THR A 445 1.92 -20.10 -0.06
CA THR A 445 2.28 -18.67 0.03
C THR A 445 1.82 -17.95 -1.24
N GLY A 446 1.91 -16.64 -1.26
CA GLY A 446 1.52 -15.85 -2.42
C GLY A 446 2.33 -16.15 -3.68
N GLU A 447 3.61 -16.57 -3.54
CA GLU A 447 4.46 -16.98 -4.66
C GLU A 447 3.86 -18.18 -5.43
N THR A 448 3.22 -19.09 -4.70
CA THR A 448 2.56 -20.24 -5.32
C THR A 448 1.32 -19.84 -6.10
N LEU A 449 0.59 -18.84 -5.61
CA LEU A 449 -0.68 -18.40 -6.20
C LEU A 449 -0.49 -17.47 -7.40
N ASP A 450 0.55 -16.66 -7.42
CA ASP A 450 0.82 -15.65 -8.46
C ASP A 450 0.85 -16.24 -9.88
N MET A 451 1.39 -17.45 -10.02
CA MET A 451 1.48 -18.12 -11.31
C MET A 451 0.11 -18.32 -11.97
N LEU A 452 -0.96 -18.48 -11.20
CA LEU A 452 -2.31 -18.64 -11.75
C LEU A 452 -2.77 -17.40 -12.52
N ALA A 453 -2.42 -16.22 -12.03
CA ALA A 453 -2.73 -14.96 -12.69
C ALA A 453 -1.83 -14.68 -13.89
N ARG A 454 -0.53 -15.06 -13.82
CA ARG A 454 0.43 -14.79 -14.90
C ARG A 454 0.38 -15.79 -16.05
N ALA A 455 -0.07 -17.01 -15.82
CA ALA A 455 0.01 -18.08 -16.81
C ALA A 455 -0.56 -17.69 -18.19
N PRO A 456 -1.75 -17.07 -18.33
CA PRO A 456 -2.25 -16.68 -19.65
C PRO A 456 -1.40 -15.62 -20.36
N LEU A 457 -0.75 -14.72 -19.61
CA LEU A 457 0.16 -13.71 -20.16
C LEU A 457 1.50 -14.34 -20.54
N TRP A 458 2.08 -15.18 -19.70
CA TRP A 458 3.34 -15.87 -19.99
C TRP A 458 3.24 -16.82 -21.19
N GLU A 459 2.12 -17.52 -21.36
CA GLU A 459 1.83 -18.31 -22.57
C GLU A 459 1.86 -17.45 -23.85
N ALA A 460 1.49 -16.16 -23.73
CA ALA A 460 1.53 -15.20 -24.81
C ALA A 460 2.86 -14.45 -24.95
N GLY A 461 3.88 -14.75 -24.11
CA GLY A 461 5.17 -14.06 -24.06
C GLY A 461 5.11 -12.65 -23.47
N LEU A 462 4.12 -12.39 -22.61
CA LEU A 462 3.86 -11.09 -21.98
C LEU A 462 4.04 -11.21 -20.46
N ASP A 463 4.36 -10.08 -19.79
CA ASP A 463 4.45 -10.01 -18.32
C ASP A 463 4.20 -8.58 -17.83
N TYR A 464 3.95 -8.42 -16.52
CA TYR A 464 3.84 -7.14 -15.82
C TYR A 464 4.79 -7.08 -14.62
N ASN A 465 5.21 -5.85 -14.24
CA ASN A 465 6.32 -5.62 -13.32
C ASN A 465 5.91 -5.31 -11.87
N HIS A 466 4.62 -5.41 -11.53
CA HIS A 466 4.14 -5.26 -10.15
C HIS A 466 3.71 -6.59 -9.53
N GLY A 467 3.38 -6.62 -8.26
CA GLY A 467 2.77 -7.77 -7.59
C GLY A 467 1.37 -8.05 -8.12
N THR A 468 0.96 -9.31 -8.11
CA THR A 468 -0.42 -9.68 -8.47
C THR A 468 -1.42 -9.37 -7.36
N GLY A 469 -0.92 -9.12 -6.15
CA GLY A 469 -1.77 -8.74 -5.03
C GLY A 469 -0.99 -8.39 -3.77
N HIS A 470 -1.66 -7.66 -2.90
CA HIS A 470 -1.20 -7.21 -1.59
C HIS A 470 -2.30 -7.37 -0.56
N GLY A 471 -1.93 -7.50 0.72
CA GLY A 471 -2.89 -7.44 1.82
C GLY A 471 -3.53 -6.06 1.94
N VAL A 472 -4.69 -6.01 2.58
CA VAL A 472 -5.48 -4.78 2.80
C VAL A 472 -5.82 -4.63 4.27
N GLY A 473 -5.68 -3.42 4.81
CA GLY A 473 -6.02 -3.09 6.19
C GLY A 473 -7.54 -2.93 6.39
N PHE A 474 -8.00 -3.10 7.62
CA PHE A 474 -9.40 -2.85 8.00
C PHE A 474 -9.56 -1.42 8.52
N VAL A 475 -10.14 -0.54 7.72
CA VAL A 475 -10.17 0.92 7.98
C VAL A 475 -8.75 1.42 8.32
N LEU A 476 -7.80 1.02 7.46
CA LEU A 476 -6.35 1.30 7.56
C LEU A 476 -5.75 1.45 6.15
N GLY A 477 -4.47 1.17 5.98
CA GLY A 477 -3.80 1.27 4.69
C GLY A 477 -4.36 0.30 3.65
N VAL A 478 -4.56 0.77 2.43
CA VAL A 478 -4.94 -0.08 1.30
C VAL A 478 -3.86 -1.13 1.03
N HIS A 479 -2.59 -0.76 1.14
CA HIS A 479 -1.45 -1.67 1.08
C HIS A 479 -1.03 -2.08 2.50
N GLU A 480 -1.29 -3.31 2.87
CA GLU A 480 -0.97 -3.82 4.21
C GLU A 480 -0.45 -5.26 4.13
N GLY A 481 0.69 -5.53 4.74
CA GLY A 481 1.24 -6.87 4.82
C GLY A 481 0.78 -7.64 6.08
N PRO A 482 1.28 -8.88 6.27
CA PRO A 482 2.48 -9.47 5.64
C PRO A 482 2.24 -10.22 4.32
N GLU A 483 0.99 -10.54 3.96
CA GLU A 483 0.67 -11.30 2.76
C GLU A 483 0.88 -10.48 1.48
N ARG A 484 1.44 -11.14 0.46
CA ARG A 484 1.64 -10.60 -0.89
C ARG A 484 1.52 -11.73 -1.90
N VAL A 485 0.98 -11.45 -3.08
CA VAL A 485 0.94 -12.37 -4.21
C VAL A 485 1.96 -11.88 -5.25
N HIS A 486 3.13 -12.52 -5.28
CA HIS A 486 4.23 -12.15 -6.18
C HIS A 486 5.17 -13.33 -6.40
N TRP A 487 5.49 -13.68 -7.65
CA TRP A 487 6.30 -14.85 -8.00
C TRP A 487 7.78 -14.75 -7.61
N ASP A 488 8.35 -13.55 -7.62
CA ASP A 488 9.78 -13.36 -7.34
C ASP A 488 10.06 -13.38 -5.85
N VAL A 489 10.52 -14.52 -5.38
CA VAL A 489 10.90 -14.76 -3.98
C VAL A 489 12.02 -13.82 -3.48
N ASN A 490 12.88 -13.31 -4.38
CA ASN A 490 13.97 -12.43 -3.99
C ASN A 490 13.51 -11.00 -3.68
N ARG A 491 12.33 -10.61 -4.17
CA ARG A 491 11.71 -9.33 -3.86
C ARG A 491 10.90 -9.36 -2.56
N GLN A 492 10.66 -10.55 -2.03
CA GLN A 492 9.96 -10.72 -0.74
C GLN A 492 10.98 -10.85 0.38
N LYS A 493 10.97 -9.90 1.31
CA LYS A 493 11.83 -9.95 2.49
C LYS A 493 11.41 -11.05 3.46
N ARG A 494 10.10 -11.34 3.51
CA ARG A 494 9.48 -12.33 4.42
C ARG A 494 8.42 -13.14 3.69
N HIS A 495 8.48 -14.47 3.83
CA HIS A 495 7.45 -15.36 3.32
C HIS A 495 6.27 -15.40 4.29
N CYS A 496 5.06 -15.25 3.77
CA CYS A 496 3.83 -15.35 4.54
C CYS A 496 2.98 -16.53 4.05
N VAL A 497 2.66 -17.44 4.94
CA VAL A 497 1.66 -18.48 4.66
C VAL A 497 0.29 -17.79 4.60
N ILE A 498 -0.47 -18.12 3.57
CA ILE A 498 -1.83 -17.60 3.42
C ILE A 498 -2.76 -18.31 4.40
N GLU A 499 -3.38 -17.52 5.28
CA GLU A 499 -4.26 -17.99 6.35
C GLU A 499 -5.72 -17.62 6.09
N GLU A 500 -6.63 -18.39 6.70
CA GLU A 500 -8.07 -18.06 6.68
C GLU A 500 -8.35 -16.71 7.32
N GLY A 501 -9.18 -15.89 6.68
CA GLY A 501 -9.52 -14.54 7.12
C GLY A 501 -8.62 -13.45 6.56
N MET A 502 -7.51 -13.79 5.89
CA MET A 502 -6.72 -12.79 5.17
C MET A 502 -7.51 -12.21 4.01
N ILE A 503 -7.32 -10.91 3.76
CA ILE A 503 -7.90 -10.18 2.63
C ILE A 503 -6.76 -9.62 1.81
N PHE A 504 -6.77 -9.92 0.51
CA PHE A 504 -5.76 -9.39 -0.41
C PHE A 504 -6.34 -9.10 -1.80
N SER A 505 -5.63 -8.26 -2.57
CA SER A 505 -6.00 -7.95 -3.95
C SER A 505 -5.63 -9.07 -4.92
N ASN A 506 -6.44 -9.20 -5.97
CA ASN A 506 -6.18 -10.02 -7.15
C ASN A 506 -6.25 -9.08 -8.36
N GLU A 507 -5.08 -8.55 -8.78
CA GLU A 507 -4.96 -7.40 -9.68
C GLU A 507 -3.95 -7.58 -10.83
N PRO A 508 -3.98 -8.67 -11.61
CA PRO A 508 -3.12 -8.77 -12.78
C PRO A 508 -3.34 -7.62 -13.75
N GLY A 509 -2.29 -7.23 -14.46
CA GLY A 509 -2.35 -6.15 -15.42
C GLY A 509 -1.45 -6.37 -16.64
N MET A 510 -1.53 -5.47 -17.61
CA MET A 510 -0.61 -5.37 -18.75
C MET A 510 -0.54 -3.94 -19.23
N TYR A 511 0.67 -3.43 -19.46
CA TYR A 511 0.92 -2.01 -19.70
C TYR A 511 1.79 -1.84 -20.94
N LEU A 512 1.24 -1.21 -21.99
CA LEU A 512 1.91 -0.97 -23.25
C LEU A 512 2.26 0.51 -23.38
N ALA A 513 3.50 0.86 -23.05
CA ALA A 513 3.98 2.23 -23.05
C ALA A 513 3.62 3.00 -24.33
N GLY A 514 3.01 4.19 -24.17
CA GLY A 514 2.55 5.03 -25.25
C GLY A 514 1.29 4.54 -25.98
N LYS A 515 0.66 3.45 -25.50
CA LYS A 515 -0.59 2.91 -26.06
C LYS A 515 -1.72 2.91 -25.03
N PHE A 516 -1.74 1.94 -24.14
CA PHE A 516 -2.78 1.76 -23.11
C PHE A 516 -2.32 0.83 -21.98
N GLY A 517 -3.06 0.79 -20.90
CA GLY A 517 -2.94 -0.19 -19.83
C GLY A 517 -4.26 -0.91 -19.56
N VAL A 518 -4.15 -2.13 -19.05
CA VAL A 518 -5.26 -2.94 -18.56
C VAL A 518 -4.91 -3.48 -17.18
N ARG A 519 -5.80 -3.30 -16.21
CA ARG A 519 -5.81 -3.95 -14.90
C ARG A 519 -7.24 -4.37 -14.58
N VAL A 520 -7.41 -5.55 -14.02
CA VAL A 520 -8.70 -6.03 -13.51
C VAL A 520 -8.45 -6.53 -12.09
N GLU A 521 -9.17 -5.97 -11.14
CA GLU A 521 -8.93 -6.19 -9.72
C GLU A 521 -10.20 -6.45 -8.94
N ASN A 522 -10.11 -7.41 -8.02
CA ASN A 522 -11.04 -7.62 -6.92
C ASN A 522 -10.25 -7.83 -5.63
N LEU A 523 -10.76 -7.37 -4.50
CA LEU A 523 -10.37 -7.89 -3.21
C LEU A 523 -11.03 -9.25 -2.98
N VAL A 524 -10.27 -10.16 -2.36
CA VAL A 524 -10.73 -11.50 -2.01
C VAL A 524 -10.44 -11.79 -0.55
N VAL A 525 -11.33 -12.55 0.11
CA VAL A 525 -11.09 -13.08 1.46
C VAL A 525 -10.82 -14.57 1.40
N VAL A 526 -9.84 -15.02 2.16
CA VAL A 526 -9.45 -16.44 2.26
C VAL A 526 -10.43 -17.19 3.16
N ARG A 527 -10.97 -18.30 2.66
CA ARG A 527 -11.95 -19.14 3.35
C ARG A 527 -11.50 -20.59 3.43
N LYS A 528 -11.90 -21.28 4.49
CA LYS A 528 -11.83 -22.75 4.54
C LYS A 528 -12.76 -23.32 3.45
N ALA A 529 -12.19 -24.15 2.58
CA ALA A 529 -12.95 -24.86 1.55
C ALA A 529 -13.39 -26.25 2.04
N GLU A 530 -12.43 -27.09 2.39
CA GLU A 530 -12.66 -28.43 2.93
C GLU A 530 -11.45 -28.93 3.75
N GLU A 531 -11.65 -30.03 4.45
CA GLU A 531 -10.58 -30.76 5.15
C GLU A 531 -10.78 -32.25 4.94
N ASN A 532 -9.72 -32.94 4.55
CA ASN A 532 -9.74 -34.37 4.25
C ASN A 532 -8.39 -34.99 4.60
N GLU A 533 -8.14 -36.27 4.17
CA GLU A 533 -6.89 -36.99 4.47
C GLU A 533 -5.63 -36.34 3.89
N TYR A 534 -5.75 -35.43 2.91
CA TYR A 534 -4.64 -34.68 2.32
C TYR A 534 -4.37 -33.36 3.04
N GLY A 535 -5.26 -32.90 3.93
CA GLY A 535 -5.11 -31.72 4.74
C GLY A 535 -6.26 -30.72 4.61
N ARG A 536 -6.00 -29.49 5.11
CA ARG A 536 -6.93 -28.37 5.08
C ARG A 536 -6.76 -27.60 3.78
N PHE A 537 -7.83 -27.48 3.00
CA PHE A 537 -7.89 -26.68 1.79
C PHE A 537 -8.55 -25.33 2.03
N LEU A 538 -7.98 -24.31 1.42
CA LEU A 538 -8.49 -22.94 1.42
C LEU A 538 -8.96 -22.58 0.00
N ALA A 539 -9.83 -21.57 -0.08
CA ALA A 539 -10.32 -20.99 -1.34
C ALA A 539 -10.52 -19.48 -1.18
N LEU A 540 -10.65 -18.79 -2.30
CA LEU A 540 -10.86 -17.36 -2.35
C LEU A 540 -12.34 -17.03 -2.58
N GLU A 541 -12.89 -16.12 -1.79
CA GLU A 541 -14.21 -15.54 -1.94
C GLU A 541 -14.07 -14.10 -2.40
N PRO A 542 -14.64 -13.68 -3.54
CA PRO A 542 -14.58 -12.30 -3.97
C PRO A 542 -15.41 -11.40 -3.03
N LEU A 543 -14.80 -10.35 -2.53
CA LEU A 543 -15.47 -9.26 -1.80
C LEU A 543 -15.97 -8.20 -2.78
N THR A 544 -15.15 -7.81 -3.75
CA THR A 544 -15.52 -6.86 -4.79
C THR A 544 -16.58 -7.45 -5.72
N LEU A 545 -17.70 -6.74 -5.89
CA LEU A 545 -18.85 -7.18 -6.69
C LEU A 545 -19.25 -6.07 -7.68
N VAL A 546 -18.50 -5.97 -8.79
CA VAL A 546 -18.70 -5.01 -9.89
C VAL A 546 -18.54 -5.76 -11.22
N PRO A 547 -19.38 -5.52 -12.24
CA PRO A 547 -19.32 -6.28 -13.49
C PRO A 547 -17.97 -6.08 -14.22
N TYR A 548 -17.48 -7.14 -14.87
CA TYR A 548 -16.43 -7.04 -15.88
C TYR A 548 -17.00 -6.49 -17.19
N ASP A 549 -16.17 -5.80 -17.96
CA ASP A 549 -16.62 -5.20 -19.21
C ASP A 549 -16.65 -6.24 -20.34
N ARG A 550 -17.84 -6.63 -20.76
CA ARG A 550 -18.03 -7.63 -21.83
C ARG A 550 -17.72 -7.09 -23.23
N ASP A 551 -17.77 -5.77 -23.43
CA ASP A 551 -17.45 -5.13 -24.71
C ASP A 551 -15.96 -5.27 -25.04
N ALA A 552 -15.13 -5.49 -24.02
CA ALA A 552 -13.69 -5.65 -24.14
C ALA A 552 -13.22 -7.09 -24.44
N LEU A 553 -14.13 -8.06 -24.53
CA LEU A 553 -13.77 -9.47 -24.66
C LEU A 553 -13.43 -9.87 -26.11
N ASP A 554 -12.38 -10.66 -26.25
CA ASP A 554 -12.17 -11.56 -27.39
C ASP A 554 -12.63 -12.97 -26.96
N LEU A 555 -13.85 -13.32 -27.36
CA LEU A 555 -14.46 -14.61 -26.98
C LEU A 555 -13.67 -15.81 -27.51
N THR A 556 -12.84 -15.65 -28.54
CA THR A 556 -12.05 -16.74 -29.13
C THR A 556 -10.90 -17.19 -28.24
N LEU A 557 -10.50 -16.34 -27.29
CA LEU A 557 -9.43 -16.62 -26.32
C LEU A 557 -9.93 -17.22 -25.01
N LEU A 558 -11.25 -17.22 -24.77
CA LEU A 558 -11.82 -17.77 -23.54
C LEU A 558 -11.99 -19.29 -23.64
N THR A 559 -11.67 -19.98 -22.56
CA THR A 559 -12.04 -21.40 -22.39
C THR A 559 -13.46 -21.52 -21.82
N SER A 560 -14.06 -22.71 -21.91
CA SER A 560 -15.36 -22.98 -21.28
C SER A 560 -15.32 -22.72 -19.77
N ARG A 561 -14.18 -22.97 -19.13
CA ARG A 561 -14.00 -22.71 -17.69
C ARG A 561 -13.95 -21.21 -17.40
N ASP A 562 -13.27 -20.41 -18.21
CA ASP A 562 -13.23 -18.94 -18.04
C ASP A 562 -14.65 -18.35 -18.16
N VAL A 563 -15.45 -18.83 -19.12
CA VAL A 563 -16.85 -18.40 -19.31
C VAL A 563 -17.72 -18.80 -18.11
N GLU A 564 -17.58 -20.04 -17.61
CA GLU A 564 -18.29 -20.50 -16.41
C GLU A 564 -17.98 -19.60 -15.21
N LEU A 565 -16.68 -19.36 -14.92
CA LEU A 565 -16.24 -18.53 -13.80
C LEU A 565 -16.76 -17.09 -13.90
N MET A 566 -16.70 -16.49 -15.09
CA MET A 566 -17.22 -15.15 -15.33
C MET A 566 -18.73 -15.08 -15.13
N ASN A 567 -19.49 -16.05 -15.65
CA ASN A 567 -20.93 -16.10 -15.49
C ASN A 567 -21.34 -16.29 -14.02
N ASP A 568 -20.66 -17.16 -13.28
CA ASP A 568 -20.87 -17.35 -11.84
C ASP A 568 -20.58 -16.07 -11.04
N TYR A 569 -19.52 -15.36 -11.39
CA TYR A 569 -19.21 -14.07 -10.78
C TYR A 569 -20.27 -13.01 -11.11
N HIS A 570 -20.67 -12.87 -12.38
CA HIS A 570 -21.72 -11.93 -12.79
C HIS A 570 -23.07 -12.21 -12.13
N ALA A 571 -23.41 -13.48 -11.90
CA ALA A 571 -24.61 -13.85 -11.15
C ALA A 571 -24.56 -13.34 -9.69
N LYS A 572 -23.39 -13.45 -9.03
CA LYS A 572 -23.17 -12.89 -7.68
C LYS A 572 -23.26 -11.36 -7.69
N VAL A 573 -22.64 -10.69 -8.66
CA VAL A 573 -22.72 -9.23 -8.84
C VAL A 573 -24.18 -8.79 -8.97
N TYR A 574 -24.95 -9.42 -9.87
CA TYR A 574 -26.36 -9.08 -10.06
C TYR A 574 -27.16 -9.27 -8.76
N ALA A 575 -26.98 -10.39 -8.08
CA ALA A 575 -27.70 -10.68 -6.84
C ALA A 575 -27.40 -9.65 -5.73
N ALA A 576 -26.15 -9.23 -5.60
CA ALA A 576 -25.72 -8.31 -4.54
C ALA A 576 -26.07 -6.84 -4.84
N ILE A 577 -25.93 -6.40 -6.08
CA ILE A 577 -26.01 -4.96 -6.45
C ILE A 577 -27.41 -4.55 -6.93
N SER A 578 -28.14 -5.45 -7.60
CA SER A 578 -29.48 -5.13 -8.14
C SER A 578 -30.50 -4.58 -7.11
N PRO A 579 -30.47 -4.96 -5.80
CA PRO A 579 -31.41 -4.40 -4.83
C PRO A 579 -31.24 -2.88 -4.58
N TYR A 580 -30.08 -2.32 -4.94
CA TYR A 580 -29.75 -0.91 -4.71
C TYR A 580 -29.89 -0.04 -5.95
N LEU A 581 -30.23 -0.61 -7.10
CA LEU A 581 -30.40 0.11 -8.36
C LEU A 581 -31.87 0.13 -8.79
N ALA A 582 -32.22 1.10 -9.62
CA ALA A 582 -33.57 1.23 -10.17
C ALA A 582 -33.54 1.74 -11.63
N GLY A 583 -34.65 1.68 -12.34
CA GLY A 583 -34.81 2.23 -13.68
C GLY A 583 -33.77 1.71 -14.68
N ASP A 584 -33.13 2.65 -15.37
CA ASP A 584 -32.18 2.36 -16.45
C ASP A 584 -30.88 1.74 -15.93
N GLU A 585 -30.41 2.14 -14.73
CA GLU A 585 -29.21 1.55 -14.09
C GLU A 585 -29.42 0.06 -13.81
N LEU A 586 -30.59 -0.33 -13.27
CA LEU A 586 -30.93 -1.73 -13.03
C LEU A 586 -31.07 -2.53 -14.33
N ALA A 587 -31.74 -1.94 -15.34
CA ALA A 587 -31.87 -2.59 -16.64
C ALA A 587 -30.51 -2.85 -17.31
N TRP A 588 -29.62 -1.86 -17.24
CA TRP A 588 -28.24 -1.98 -17.73
C TRP A 588 -27.44 -3.03 -16.95
N LEU A 589 -27.51 -3.04 -15.61
CA LEU A 589 -26.83 -4.06 -14.81
C LEU A 589 -27.27 -5.47 -15.22
N LYS A 590 -28.57 -5.68 -15.42
CA LYS A 590 -29.12 -6.96 -15.86
C LYS A 590 -28.56 -7.39 -17.23
N ASP A 591 -28.37 -6.45 -18.15
CA ASP A 591 -27.81 -6.73 -19.48
C ASP A 591 -26.33 -7.10 -19.40
N VAL A 592 -25.50 -6.26 -18.72
CA VAL A 592 -24.04 -6.47 -18.67
C VAL A 592 -23.64 -7.69 -17.82
N THR A 593 -24.50 -8.16 -16.93
CA THR A 593 -24.29 -9.38 -16.14
C THR A 593 -24.98 -10.62 -16.74
N ALA A 594 -25.66 -10.50 -17.88
CA ALA A 594 -26.27 -11.64 -18.54
C ALA A 594 -25.21 -12.67 -18.97
N PRO A 595 -25.54 -13.98 -18.91
CA PRO A 595 -24.57 -15.02 -19.23
C PRO A 595 -23.98 -14.87 -20.64
N VAL A 596 -22.65 -15.00 -20.71
CA VAL A 596 -21.92 -15.13 -21.98
C VAL A 596 -22.02 -16.59 -22.44
N THR A 597 -22.29 -16.80 -23.73
CA THR A 597 -22.34 -18.12 -24.35
C THR A 597 -21.45 -18.13 -25.58
N PHE A 598 -20.79 -19.25 -25.84
CA PHE A 598 -20.21 -19.47 -27.16
C PHE A 598 -21.34 -19.63 -28.18
N GLY A 599 -21.34 -18.78 -29.21
CA GLY A 599 -22.31 -18.85 -30.29
C GLY A 599 -22.10 -20.08 -31.18
#